data_cb61d58f50ee2e4ddd6b44d3b4585133
#
_entry.id   cb61d58f50ee2e4ddd6b44d3b4585133
#
_cell.length_a   1.000
_cell.length_b   1.000
_cell.length_c   1.000
_cell.angle_alpha   90.00
_cell.angle_beta   90.00
_cell.angle_gamma   90.00
#
_symmetry.space_group_name_H-M   'P 1'
#
loop_
_entity.id
_entity.type
_entity.pdbx_description
1 polymer ?
#
loop_
_entity_poly.entity_id
_entity_poly.type
_entity_poly.pdbx_seq_one_letter_code
_entity_poly.pdbx_strand_id
1 'polypeptide(L)'
;MWTIYQHHKGMHYLTLGKALHSESMESQAVYIALYDNPHNSMWVRPSSMFFDNGGPRGGKRFSPLAVVRKLALNESERILGFGYDAWGDGRTQSQFVESYKTNINHLRGQRYVLETTDGGILSTVNTLRLTADTVGLAWLATHPEHRKQGHATILMHAVMALLRHENPDMTFVLHSEIGVRYFERFGFEKASVEHQHFEKSVAMVAANDSEPPSLDGLLKEFF
;
A
#
# COMPACT_ATOMS: atom_id res chain seq x y z
N MET A 1 12.51 3.53 2.99
CA MET A 1 12.14 2.45 3.92
C MET A 1 11.37 3.04 5.08
N TRP A 2 10.19 2.54 5.39
CA TRP A 2 9.29 3.06 6.42
C TRP A 2 8.84 1.92 7.33
N THR A 3 8.92 2.10 8.64
CA THR A 3 8.56 1.06 9.61
C THR A 3 7.09 1.18 9.99
N ILE A 4 6.39 0.06 9.94
CA ILE A 4 5.05 -0.09 10.49
C ILE A 4 5.20 -0.48 11.97
N TYR A 5 4.52 0.25 12.83
CA TYR A 5 4.40 -0.06 14.24
C TYR A 5 2.98 -0.49 14.57
N GLN A 6 2.84 -1.49 15.40
CA GLN A 6 1.57 -1.85 16.00
C GLN A 6 1.49 -1.27 17.42
N HIS A 7 0.43 -0.52 17.68
CA HIS A 7 0.10 -0.08 19.02
C HIS A 7 -0.46 -1.26 19.84
N HIS A 8 -0.24 -1.30 21.16
CA HIS A 8 -0.73 -2.37 22.03
C HIS A 8 -2.26 -2.61 21.97
N LYS A 9 -3.03 -1.65 21.44
CA LYS A 9 -4.48 -1.76 21.16
C LYS A 9 -4.80 -2.35 19.77
N GLY A 10 -3.80 -2.77 19.01
CA GLY A 10 -3.95 -3.43 17.71
C GLY A 10 -3.89 -2.53 16.48
N MET A 11 -3.99 -1.19 16.62
CA MET A 11 -3.92 -0.28 15.49
C MET A 11 -2.50 -0.19 14.91
N HIS A 12 -2.41 0.07 13.59
CA HIS A 12 -1.15 0.18 12.87
C HIS A 12 -0.82 1.64 12.54
N TYR A 13 0.47 1.95 12.54
CA TYR A 13 1.00 3.29 12.27
C TYR A 13 2.26 3.20 11.41
N LEU A 14 2.34 4.05 10.40
CA LEU A 14 3.50 4.20 9.54
C LEU A 14 4.38 5.33 10.08
N THR A 15 5.64 5.07 10.41
CA THR A 15 6.58 6.12 10.78
C THR A 15 7.22 6.73 9.54
N LEU A 16 7.20 8.04 9.45
CA LEU A 16 7.87 8.81 8.40
C LEU A 16 9.31 9.16 8.78
N GLY A 17 9.59 9.27 10.08
CA GLY A 17 10.91 9.61 10.58
C GLY A 17 10.86 10.30 11.95
N LYS A 18 11.90 11.10 12.20
CA LYS A 18 12.02 11.95 13.40
C LYS A 18 12.13 13.41 12.98
N ALA A 19 11.55 14.30 13.78
CA ALA A 19 11.70 15.74 13.68
C ALA A 19 12.19 16.31 15.02
N LEU A 20 12.71 17.52 15.02
CA LEU A 20 13.00 18.27 16.23
C LEU A 20 11.91 19.31 16.46
N HIS A 21 11.44 19.43 17.68
CA HIS A 21 10.57 20.53 18.07
C HIS A 21 11.38 21.84 18.02
N SER A 22 10.88 22.85 17.29
CA SER A 22 11.65 24.05 16.95
C SER A 22 12.13 24.87 18.18
N GLU A 23 11.39 24.84 19.27
CA GLU A 23 11.70 25.60 20.49
C GLU A 23 12.43 24.77 21.54
N SER A 24 11.89 23.57 21.85
CA SER A 24 12.46 22.73 22.92
C SER A 24 13.59 21.84 22.46
N MET A 25 13.83 21.72 21.15
CA MET A 25 14.77 20.78 20.53
C MET A 25 14.52 19.31 20.89
N GLU A 26 13.34 19.00 21.41
CA GLU A 26 12.97 17.64 21.73
C GLU A 26 12.74 16.81 20.46
N SER A 27 13.28 15.59 20.42
CA SER A 27 13.07 14.67 19.30
C SER A 27 11.64 14.15 19.30
N GLN A 28 10.97 14.30 18.15
CA GLN A 28 9.60 13.85 17.90
C GLN A 28 9.59 12.70 16.90
N ALA A 29 8.83 11.64 17.14
CA ALA A 29 8.45 10.67 16.13
C ALA A 29 7.32 11.25 15.26
N VAL A 30 7.47 11.20 13.93
CA VAL A 30 6.45 11.62 12.96
C VAL A 30 5.84 10.37 12.35
N TYR A 31 4.51 10.25 12.38
CA TYR A 31 3.82 9.04 11.94
C TYR A 31 2.41 9.30 11.41
N ILE A 32 1.89 8.37 10.60
CA ILE A 32 0.54 8.38 10.04
C ILE A 32 -0.23 7.17 10.59
N ALA A 33 -1.52 7.33 10.91
CA ALA A 33 -2.40 6.24 11.26
C ALA A 33 -2.79 5.45 9.99
N LEU A 34 -2.71 4.10 10.06
CA LEU A 34 -3.09 3.20 8.97
C LEU A 34 -4.48 2.59 9.21
N TYR A 35 -5.41 3.40 9.61
CA TYR A 35 -6.82 3.07 9.79
C TYR A 35 -7.65 4.31 9.50
N ASP A 36 -8.93 4.12 9.27
CA ASP A 36 -9.85 5.24 9.05
C ASP A 36 -9.82 6.19 10.25
N ASN A 37 -9.52 7.44 9.98
CA ASN A 37 -9.26 8.47 10.99
C ASN A 37 -9.84 9.79 10.49
N PRO A 38 -10.83 10.37 11.20
CA PRO A 38 -11.52 11.58 10.75
C PRO A 38 -10.60 12.79 10.59
N HIS A 39 -9.41 12.75 11.18
CA HIS A 39 -8.43 13.83 11.05
C HIS A 39 -7.47 13.63 9.88
N ASN A 40 -7.37 12.42 9.34
CA ASN A 40 -6.48 12.04 8.23
C ASN A 40 -5.11 12.74 8.24
N SER A 41 -4.50 12.86 9.42
CA SER A 41 -3.39 13.75 9.70
C SER A 41 -2.13 12.99 10.05
N MET A 42 -0.99 13.62 9.76
CA MET A 42 0.26 13.24 10.40
C MET A 42 0.21 13.60 11.88
N TRP A 43 0.80 12.73 12.67
CA TRP A 43 0.91 12.91 14.11
C TRP A 43 2.38 13.03 14.49
N VAL A 44 2.63 13.81 15.54
CA VAL A 44 3.92 13.88 16.22
C VAL A 44 3.76 13.47 17.67
N ARG A 45 4.81 12.83 18.20
CA ARG A 45 4.90 12.45 19.61
C ARG A 45 6.35 12.49 20.06
N PRO A 46 6.67 12.91 21.29
CA PRO A 46 8.02 12.78 21.83
C PRO A 46 8.58 11.38 21.57
N SER A 47 9.78 11.31 20.98
CA SER A 47 10.43 10.03 20.63
C SER A 47 10.61 9.13 21.83
N SER A 48 10.89 9.72 23.01
CA SER A 48 10.94 9.03 24.29
C SER A 48 9.65 8.28 24.62
N MET A 49 8.48 8.90 24.34
CA MET A 49 7.17 8.29 24.57
C MET A 49 6.73 7.31 23.48
N PHE A 50 7.24 7.47 22.25
CA PHE A 50 6.89 6.58 21.15
C PHE A 50 7.64 5.26 21.22
N PHE A 51 8.94 5.33 21.54
CA PHE A 51 9.85 4.16 21.54
C PHE A 51 10.07 3.56 22.93
N ASP A 52 9.40 4.08 23.96
CA ASP A 52 9.57 3.65 25.35
C ASP A 52 8.88 2.28 25.62
N ASN A 53 9.15 1.78 26.83
CA ASN A 53 8.49 0.61 27.38
C ASN A 53 7.29 0.97 28.30
N GLY A 54 6.78 2.20 28.21
CA GLY A 54 5.68 2.73 29.03
C GLY A 54 4.28 2.23 28.61
N GLY A 55 4.19 1.14 27.91
CA GLY A 55 2.92 0.47 27.63
C GLY A 55 2.35 -0.25 28.86
N PRO A 56 1.09 -0.71 28.80
CA PRO A 56 0.47 -1.46 29.87
C PRO A 56 1.31 -2.69 30.28
N ARG A 57 1.41 -2.94 31.58
CA ARG A 57 2.17 -4.05 32.17
C ARG A 57 3.69 -4.01 31.89
N GLY A 58 4.27 -2.83 31.65
CA GLY A 58 5.70 -2.68 31.37
C GLY A 58 6.16 -3.09 29.97
N GLY A 59 5.21 -3.35 29.05
CA GLY A 59 5.50 -3.63 27.66
C GLY A 59 5.67 -2.37 26.80
N LYS A 60 6.03 -2.53 25.54
CA LYS A 60 6.11 -1.44 24.56
C LYS A 60 4.71 -0.93 24.21
N ARG A 61 4.58 0.39 24.13
CA ARG A 61 3.36 1.02 23.61
C ARG A 61 3.21 0.79 22.11
N PHE A 62 4.31 0.90 21.38
CA PHE A 62 4.42 0.62 19.95
C PHE A 62 5.52 -0.42 19.72
N SER A 63 5.19 -1.49 19.01
CA SER A 63 6.15 -2.53 18.64
C SER A 63 6.35 -2.51 17.13
N PRO A 64 7.60 -2.59 16.61
CA PRO A 64 7.82 -2.71 15.18
C PRO A 64 7.20 -4.01 14.68
N LEU A 65 6.43 -3.93 13.61
CA LEU A 65 5.71 -5.05 13.01
C LEU A 65 6.35 -5.49 11.69
N ALA A 66 6.57 -4.54 10.79
CA ALA A 66 7.05 -4.78 9.44
C ALA A 66 7.65 -3.49 8.86
N VAL A 67 8.20 -3.61 7.67
CA VAL A 67 8.76 -2.49 6.92
C VAL A 67 8.06 -2.40 5.57
N VAL A 68 7.68 -1.18 5.16
CA VAL A 68 7.28 -0.89 3.78
C VAL A 68 8.46 -0.27 3.06
N ARG A 69 8.77 -0.80 1.88
CA ARG A 69 9.83 -0.26 1.03
C ARG A 69 9.53 -0.45 -0.45
N LYS A 70 10.22 0.32 -1.27
CA LYS A 70 10.30 0.07 -2.70
C LYS A 70 11.13 -1.20 -2.94
N LEU A 71 10.65 -2.05 -3.84
CA LEU A 71 11.38 -3.24 -4.27
C LEU A 71 12.42 -2.83 -5.32
N ALA A 72 13.63 -3.32 -5.20
CA ALA A 72 14.64 -3.16 -6.23
C ALA A 72 14.38 -4.13 -7.40
N LEU A 73 14.74 -3.72 -8.62
CA LEU A 73 14.47 -4.53 -9.84
C LEU A 73 15.09 -5.92 -9.77
N ASN A 74 16.28 -6.04 -9.20
CA ASN A 74 16.98 -7.32 -9.02
C ASN A 74 16.34 -8.24 -7.97
N GLU A 75 15.36 -7.77 -7.21
CA GLU A 75 14.61 -8.57 -6.23
C GLU A 75 13.28 -9.10 -6.79
N SER A 76 12.91 -8.75 -8.02
CA SER A 76 11.58 -9.05 -8.59
C SER A 76 11.24 -10.54 -8.52
N GLU A 77 12.20 -11.43 -8.67
CA GLU A 77 11.98 -12.88 -8.62
C GLU A 77 11.42 -13.36 -7.26
N ARG A 78 11.67 -12.64 -6.18
CA ARG A 78 11.19 -12.97 -4.83
C ARG A 78 9.66 -12.91 -4.70
N ILE A 79 8.97 -12.18 -5.59
CA ILE A 79 7.54 -11.90 -5.49
C ILE A 79 6.72 -12.41 -6.69
N LEU A 80 7.36 -12.81 -7.79
CA LEU A 80 6.67 -13.13 -9.03
C LEU A 80 5.69 -14.32 -8.91
N GLY A 81 5.94 -15.22 -7.96
CA GLY A 81 5.06 -16.36 -7.70
C GLY A 81 3.83 -16.06 -6.82
N PHE A 82 3.73 -14.90 -6.21
CA PHE A 82 2.70 -14.64 -5.17
C PHE A 82 1.25 -14.70 -5.69
N GLY A 83 1.02 -14.39 -6.94
CA GLY A 83 -0.29 -14.40 -7.59
C GLY A 83 -0.52 -15.58 -8.54
N TYR A 84 0.38 -16.55 -8.58
CA TYR A 84 0.31 -17.64 -9.55
C TYR A 84 -1.00 -18.43 -9.52
N ASP A 85 -1.51 -18.71 -8.34
CA ASP A 85 -2.76 -19.46 -8.13
C ASP A 85 -4.01 -18.69 -8.59
N ALA A 86 -3.95 -17.34 -8.61
CA ALA A 86 -5.04 -16.49 -9.07
C ALA A 86 -4.94 -16.15 -10.57
N TRP A 87 -3.73 -15.93 -11.07
CA TRP A 87 -3.47 -15.40 -12.42
C TRP A 87 -2.67 -16.35 -13.32
N GLY A 88 -2.44 -17.58 -12.88
CA GLY A 88 -1.69 -18.59 -13.65
C GLY A 88 -2.33 -18.95 -14.99
N ASP A 89 -3.66 -18.95 -15.05
CA ASP A 89 -4.44 -19.12 -16.27
C ASP A 89 -3.98 -20.33 -17.12
N GLY A 90 -3.81 -21.48 -16.46
CA GLY A 90 -3.36 -22.73 -17.07
C GLY A 90 -1.88 -22.81 -17.41
N ARG A 91 -1.10 -21.73 -17.22
CA ARG A 91 0.36 -21.73 -17.39
C ARG A 91 1.05 -22.49 -16.26
N THR A 92 2.22 -23.04 -16.52
CA THR A 92 3.11 -23.46 -15.44
C THR A 92 3.64 -22.28 -14.65
N GLN A 93 4.10 -22.49 -13.42
CA GLN A 93 4.67 -21.40 -12.61
C GLN A 93 5.86 -20.73 -13.32
N SER A 94 6.72 -21.47 -14.01
CA SER A 94 7.82 -20.89 -14.76
C SER A 94 7.35 -20.03 -15.93
N GLN A 95 6.34 -20.47 -16.68
CA GLN A 95 5.74 -19.67 -17.77
C GLN A 95 5.06 -18.40 -17.24
N PHE A 96 4.40 -18.50 -16.10
CA PHE A 96 3.79 -17.36 -15.44
C PHE A 96 4.84 -16.33 -15.02
N VAL A 97 5.89 -16.75 -14.31
CA VAL A 97 7.00 -15.90 -13.89
C VAL A 97 7.67 -15.22 -15.10
N GLU A 98 7.91 -15.98 -16.19
CA GLU A 98 8.54 -15.42 -17.40
C GLU A 98 7.65 -14.36 -18.07
N SER A 99 6.32 -14.59 -18.11
CA SER A 99 5.38 -13.60 -18.66
C SER A 99 5.36 -12.28 -17.87
N TYR A 100 5.68 -12.31 -16.60
CA TYR A 100 5.79 -11.11 -15.76
C TYR A 100 7.06 -10.30 -16.06
N LYS A 101 8.17 -10.96 -16.35
CA LYS A 101 9.45 -10.29 -16.65
C LYS A 101 9.36 -9.39 -17.87
N THR A 102 8.47 -9.70 -18.80
CA THR A 102 8.25 -8.96 -20.05
C THR A 102 7.04 -8.04 -20.04
N ASN A 103 6.22 -8.06 -18.99
CA ASN A 103 5.04 -7.19 -18.92
C ASN A 103 5.44 -5.73 -18.72
N ILE A 104 5.06 -4.87 -19.68
CA ILE A 104 5.43 -3.45 -19.69
C ILE A 104 4.93 -2.68 -18.46
N ASN A 105 3.72 -2.98 -17.97
CA ASN A 105 3.17 -2.31 -16.80
C ASN A 105 3.91 -2.72 -15.53
N HIS A 106 4.39 -3.96 -15.47
CA HIS A 106 5.24 -4.42 -14.38
C HIS A 106 6.61 -3.73 -14.41
N LEU A 107 7.19 -3.49 -15.60
CA LEU A 107 8.50 -2.85 -15.76
C LEU A 107 8.46 -1.33 -15.53
N ARG A 108 7.35 -0.66 -15.90
CA ARG A 108 7.20 0.80 -15.74
C ARG A 108 6.76 1.21 -14.33
N GLY A 109 6.15 0.30 -13.57
CA GLY A 109 5.62 0.59 -12.24
C GLY A 109 6.70 0.66 -11.17
N GLN A 110 6.34 1.29 -10.05
CA GLN A 110 7.11 1.19 -8.82
C GLN A 110 6.45 0.17 -7.90
N ARG A 111 7.15 -0.91 -7.62
CA ARG A 111 6.67 -1.94 -6.71
C ARG A 111 7.00 -1.60 -5.26
N TYR A 112 6.01 -1.76 -4.40
CA TYR A 112 6.16 -1.70 -2.95
C TYR A 112 5.94 -3.08 -2.35
N VAL A 113 6.65 -3.35 -1.27
CA VAL A 113 6.53 -4.59 -0.49
C VAL A 113 6.36 -4.28 0.98
N LEU A 114 5.59 -5.15 1.65
CA LEU A 114 5.57 -5.29 3.09
C LEU A 114 6.53 -6.42 3.45
N GLU A 115 7.56 -6.11 4.23
CA GLU A 115 8.64 -7.02 4.58
C GLU A 115 8.73 -7.17 6.11
N THR A 116 8.95 -8.38 6.58
CA THR A 116 9.24 -8.64 8.00
C THR A 116 10.59 -8.05 8.39
N THR A 117 10.83 -7.90 9.68
CA THR A 117 12.11 -7.37 10.20
C THR A 117 13.32 -8.28 9.91
N ASP A 118 13.09 -9.53 9.57
CA ASP A 118 14.11 -10.51 9.16
C ASP A 118 14.22 -10.70 7.64
N GLY A 119 13.50 -9.87 6.86
CA GLY A 119 13.64 -9.79 5.41
C GLY A 119 12.70 -10.66 4.58
N GLY A 120 11.71 -11.33 5.20
CA GLY A 120 10.65 -12.06 4.50
C GLY A 120 9.64 -11.12 3.83
N ILE A 121 9.34 -11.29 2.55
CA ILE A 121 8.31 -10.47 1.88
C ILE A 121 6.93 -11.10 2.10
N LEU A 122 6.04 -10.33 2.71
CA LEU A 122 4.68 -10.75 3.07
C LEU A 122 3.66 -10.41 1.99
N SER A 123 3.75 -9.21 1.41
CA SER A 123 2.79 -8.73 0.41
C SER A 123 3.46 -7.73 -0.53
N THR A 124 2.89 -7.56 -1.72
CA THR A 124 3.38 -6.66 -2.76
C THR A 124 2.23 -5.93 -3.44
N VAL A 125 2.47 -4.71 -3.88
CA VAL A 125 1.58 -3.94 -4.77
C VAL A 125 2.42 -3.15 -5.76
N ASN A 126 1.98 -3.07 -7.02
CA ASN A 126 2.59 -2.21 -8.03
C ASN A 126 1.82 -0.89 -8.12
N THR A 127 2.54 0.21 -8.30
CA THR A 127 1.99 1.53 -8.52
C THR A 127 2.43 2.05 -9.88
N LEU A 128 1.49 2.48 -10.70
CA LEU A 128 1.73 3.05 -12.02
C LEU A 128 1.33 4.53 -11.99
N ARG A 129 2.28 5.44 -12.19
CA ARG A 129 1.99 6.86 -12.32
C ARG A 129 1.32 7.09 -13.69
N LEU A 130 0.03 7.36 -13.68
CA LEU A 130 -0.77 7.61 -14.88
C LEU A 130 -0.76 9.09 -15.26
N THR A 131 -0.90 9.98 -14.26
CA THR A 131 -0.74 11.43 -14.40
C THR A 131 0.09 11.99 -13.23
N ALA A 132 0.21 13.31 -13.10
CA ALA A 132 0.88 13.95 -11.97
C ALA A 132 0.19 13.64 -10.63
N ASP A 133 -1.12 13.46 -10.64
CA ASP A 133 -1.99 13.31 -9.47
C ASP A 133 -2.82 12.01 -9.47
N THR A 134 -2.60 11.10 -10.43
CA THR A 134 -3.31 9.83 -10.52
C THR A 134 -2.35 8.64 -10.59
N VAL A 135 -2.59 7.66 -9.73
CA VAL A 135 -1.82 6.42 -9.63
C VAL A 135 -2.73 5.21 -9.80
N GLY A 136 -2.39 4.34 -10.74
CA GLY A 136 -2.96 3.00 -10.86
C GLY A 136 -2.34 2.06 -9.82
N LEU A 137 -3.17 1.29 -9.11
CA LEU A 137 -2.74 0.24 -8.20
C LEU A 137 -3.03 -1.12 -8.82
N ALA A 138 -2.00 -1.93 -8.95
CA ALA A 138 -2.06 -3.22 -9.63
C ALA A 138 -1.28 -4.30 -8.89
N TRP A 139 -1.49 -5.55 -9.26
CA TRP A 139 -0.67 -6.67 -8.80
C TRP A 139 -0.58 -6.76 -7.27
N LEU A 140 -1.68 -6.50 -6.57
CA LEU A 140 -1.77 -6.68 -5.13
C LEU A 140 -1.78 -8.18 -4.82
N ALA A 141 -0.70 -8.68 -4.27
CA ALA A 141 -0.56 -10.09 -3.93
C ALA A 141 0.07 -10.28 -2.56
N THR A 142 -0.32 -11.36 -1.87
CA THR A 142 0.24 -11.77 -0.59
C THR A 142 0.87 -13.15 -0.75
N HIS A 143 2.03 -13.34 -0.15
CA HIS A 143 2.71 -14.63 -0.10
C HIS A 143 1.71 -15.73 0.33
N PRO A 144 1.61 -16.87 -0.36
CA PRO A 144 0.57 -17.86 -0.11
C PRO A 144 0.45 -18.29 1.35
N GLU A 145 1.55 -18.52 2.03
CA GLU A 145 1.58 -18.94 3.44
C GLU A 145 1.19 -17.85 4.45
N HIS A 146 1.16 -16.57 4.01
CA HIS A 146 0.87 -15.42 4.87
C HIS A 146 -0.47 -14.74 4.55
N ARG A 147 -1.34 -15.40 3.77
CA ARG A 147 -2.66 -14.88 3.42
C ARG A 147 -3.62 -14.86 4.62
N LYS A 148 -4.69 -14.04 4.49
CA LYS A 148 -5.74 -13.87 5.52
C LYS A 148 -5.25 -13.34 6.88
N GLN A 149 -4.06 -12.75 6.92
CA GLN A 149 -3.46 -12.13 8.09
C GLN A 149 -3.45 -10.59 8.03
N GLY A 150 -4.12 -9.99 7.04
CA GLY A 150 -4.24 -8.54 6.91
C GLY A 150 -3.05 -7.83 6.22
N HIS A 151 -2.03 -8.55 5.76
CA HIS A 151 -0.81 -7.95 5.20
C HIS A 151 -1.06 -7.07 3.97
N ALA A 152 -1.93 -7.51 3.04
CA ALA A 152 -2.33 -6.70 1.89
C ALA A 152 -3.02 -5.41 2.32
N THR A 153 -3.87 -5.47 3.35
CA THR A 153 -4.57 -4.29 3.91
C THR A 153 -3.58 -3.29 4.50
N ILE A 154 -2.62 -3.75 5.30
CA ILE A 154 -1.56 -2.89 5.87
C ILE A 154 -0.74 -2.24 4.77
N LEU A 155 -0.32 -3.00 3.75
CA LEU A 155 0.47 -2.49 2.63
C LEU A 155 -0.30 -1.43 1.83
N MET A 156 -1.57 -1.69 1.51
CA MET A 156 -2.42 -0.73 0.77
C MET A 156 -2.55 0.60 1.52
N HIS A 157 -2.95 0.57 2.80
CA HIS A 157 -3.02 1.79 3.61
C HIS A 157 -1.69 2.53 3.66
N ALA A 158 -0.58 1.81 3.84
CA ALA A 158 0.74 2.42 3.92
C ALA A 158 1.16 3.08 2.60
N VAL A 159 0.98 2.41 1.47
CA VAL A 159 1.36 2.94 0.15
C VAL A 159 0.49 4.15 -0.23
N MET A 160 -0.83 4.06 -0.03
CA MET A 160 -1.73 5.19 -0.28
C MET A 160 -1.39 6.39 0.63
N ALA A 161 -1.13 6.16 1.91
CA ALA A 161 -0.73 7.21 2.84
C ALA A 161 0.60 7.88 2.45
N LEU A 162 1.60 7.10 2.02
CA LEU A 162 2.89 7.63 1.52
C LEU A 162 2.70 8.49 0.27
N LEU A 163 1.93 8.03 -0.68
CA LEU A 163 1.69 8.76 -1.93
C LEU A 163 0.85 10.03 -1.69
N ARG A 164 -0.13 10.00 -0.79
CA ARG A 164 -0.88 11.19 -0.36
C ARG A 164 -0.04 12.15 0.47
N HIS A 165 0.95 11.66 1.19
CA HIS A 165 1.91 12.54 1.86
C HIS A 165 2.80 13.30 0.87
N GLU A 166 3.15 12.67 -0.27
CA GLU A 166 3.89 13.32 -1.35
C GLU A 166 3.00 14.31 -2.13
N ASN A 167 1.74 13.96 -2.37
CA ASN A 167 0.74 14.79 -3.03
C ASN A 167 -0.64 14.56 -2.38
N PRO A 168 -1.17 15.52 -1.59
CA PRO A 168 -2.47 15.40 -0.92
C PRO A 168 -3.66 15.12 -1.85
N ASP A 169 -3.59 15.62 -3.10
CA ASP A 169 -4.66 15.44 -4.10
C ASP A 169 -4.56 14.13 -4.88
N MET A 170 -3.70 13.20 -4.43
CA MET A 170 -3.49 11.93 -5.11
C MET A 170 -4.76 11.11 -5.21
N THR A 171 -5.18 10.84 -6.43
CA THR A 171 -6.25 9.92 -6.80
C THR A 171 -5.67 8.54 -7.09
N PHE A 172 -6.34 7.51 -6.63
CA PHE A 172 -5.97 6.12 -6.92
C PHE A 172 -7.05 5.47 -7.78
N VAL A 173 -6.61 4.66 -8.75
CA VAL A 173 -7.49 3.86 -9.58
C VAL A 173 -7.02 2.41 -9.61
N LEU A 174 -7.94 1.48 -9.81
CA LEU A 174 -7.63 0.05 -9.97
C LEU A 174 -8.73 -0.68 -10.73
N HIS A 175 -8.39 -1.87 -11.22
CA HIS A 175 -9.34 -2.85 -11.72
C HIS A 175 -9.44 -4.02 -10.74
N SER A 176 -10.61 -4.20 -10.11
CA SER A 176 -10.84 -5.27 -9.14
C SER A 176 -11.43 -6.51 -9.79
N GLU A 177 -10.73 -7.63 -9.72
CA GLU A 177 -11.21 -8.96 -10.12
C GLU A 177 -11.92 -9.72 -8.98
N ILE A 178 -11.82 -9.20 -7.74
CA ILE A 178 -12.42 -9.81 -6.53
C ILE A 178 -13.66 -9.08 -6.04
N GLY A 179 -14.22 -8.18 -6.87
CA GLY A 179 -15.35 -7.34 -6.53
C GLY A 179 -14.99 -6.10 -5.72
N VAL A 180 -15.98 -5.26 -5.41
CA VAL A 180 -15.77 -3.91 -4.85
C VAL A 180 -15.48 -3.92 -3.34
N ARG A 181 -16.13 -4.82 -2.59
CA ARG A 181 -16.19 -4.80 -1.12
C ARG A 181 -14.82 -4.78 -0.41
N TYR A 182 -13.82 -5.42 -1.01
CA TYR A 182 -12.48 -5.41 -0.43
C TYR A 182 -11.84 -4.03 -0.48
N PHE A 183 -12.05 -3.28 -1.56
CA PHE A 183 -11.42 -2.00 -1.80
C PHE A 183 -12.19 -0.80 -1.24
N GLU A 184 -13.48 -0.94 -0.94
CA GLU A 184 -14.28 0.09 -0.28
C GLU A 184 -13.68 0.56 1.05
N ARG A 185 -13.03 -0.35 1.80
CA ARG A 185 -12.33 -0.02 3.06
C ARG A 185 -11.16 0.96 2.92
N PHE A 186 -10.69 1.19 1.70
CA PHE A 186 -9.63 2.15 1.38
C PHE A 186 -10.18 3.45 0.77
N GLY A 187 -11.50 3.60 0.76
CA GLY A 187 -12.18 4.73 0.14
C GLY A 187 -12.36 4.60 -1.37
N PHE A 188 -12.23 3.39 -1.94
CA PHE A 188 -12.54 3.17 -3.35
C PHE A 188 -14.04 3.05 -3.55
N GLU A 189 -14.53 3.74 -4.58
CA GLU A 189 -15.88 3.61 -5.11
C GLU A 189 -15.82 3.05 -6.54
N LYS A 190 -16.91 2.44 -6.97
CA LYS A 190 -17.04 1.97 -8.36
C LYS A 190 -17.03 3.19 -9.29
N ALA A 191 -16.13 3.19 -10.26
CA ALA A 191 -16.11 4.21 -11.30
C ALA A 191 -17.40 4.16 -12.13
N SER A 192 -17.76 5.27 -12.77
CA SER A 192 -18.95 5.39 -13.60
C SER A 192 -18.97 4.40 -14.76
N VAL A 193 -20.15 4.18 -15.35
CA VAL A 193 -20.37 3.10 -16.35
C VAL A 193 -19.48 3.25 -17.58
N GLU A 194 -19.21 4.47 -18.00
CA GLU A 194 -18.33 4.77 -19.16
C GLU A 194 -16.88 4.34 -18.93
N HIS A 195 -16.46 4.09 -17.69
CA HIS A 195 -15.12 3.61 -17.34
C HIS A 195 -15.04 2.11 -17.06
N GLN A 196 -16.16 1.38 -17.21
CA GLN A 196 -16.22 -0.08 -17.03
C GLN A 196 -15.94 -0.79 -18.37
N HIS A 197 -14.65 -0.98 -18.71
CA HIS A 197 -14.24 -1.51 -20.02
C HIS A 197 -14.01 -3.03 -20.04
N PHE A 198 -13.95 -3.68 -18.87
CA PHE A 198 -13.59 -5.11 -18.78
C PHE A 198 -14.68 -5.90 -18.06
N GLU A 199 -15.16 -6.98 -18.67
CA GLU A 199 -16.24 -7.81 -18.12
C GLU A 199 -15.89 -8.52 -16.81
N LYS A 200 -14.61 -8.90 -16.65
CA LYS A 200 -14.16 -9.70 -15.49
C LYS A 200 -13.62 -8.86 -14.33
N SER A 201 -13.64 -7.55 -14.45
CA SER A 201 -13.15 -6.66 -13.41
C SER A 201 -14.03 -5.43 -13.25
N VAL A 202 -13.94 -4.80 -12.10
CA VAL A 202 -14.65 -3.55 -11.80
C VAL A 202 -13.61 -2.44 -11.66
N ALA A 203 -13.71 -1.42 -12.51
CA ALA A 203 -12.92 -0.21 -12.38
C ALA A 203 -13.37 0.57 -11.13
N MET A 204 -12.42 0.95 -10.29
CA MET A 204 -12.68 1.66 -9.05
C MET A 204 -11.75 2.86 -8.88
N VAL A 205 -12.23 3.89 -8.20
CA VAL A 205 -11.52 5.15 -7.94
C VAL A 205 -11.60 5.51 -6.47
N ALA A 206 -10.49 6.01 -5.92
CA ALA A 206 -10.42 6.62 -4.59
C ALA A 206 -9.78 8.01 -4.72
N ALA A 207 -10.63 9.02 -4.88
CA ALA A 207 -10.23 10.41 -4.84
C ALA A 207 -10.15 10.90 -3.38
N ASN A 208 -9.46 12.01 -3.16
CA ASN A 208 -9.60 12.79 -1.93
C ASN A 208 -10.86 13.68 -2.06
N ASP A 209 -11.17 14.51 -1.05
CA ASP A 209 -12.36 15.41 -1.00
C ASP A 209 -12.43 16.43 -2.16
N SER A 210 -11.42 16.50 -3.03
CA SER A 210 -11.39 17.24 -4.27
C SER A 210 -12.17 16.52 -5.38
N GLU A 211 -12.73 17.26 -6.31
CA GLU A 211 -13.36 16.72 -7.53
C GLU A 211 -12.38 15.74 -8.21
N PRO A 212 -12.77 14.47 -8.46
CA PRO A 212 -11.84 13.51 -9.05
C PRO A 212 -11.37 14.04 -10.42
N PRO A 213 -10.08 13.89 -10.76
CA PRO A 213 -9.57 14.28 -12.06
C PRO A 213 -10.30 13.48 -13.16
N SER A 214 -10.28 14.03 -14.40
CA SER A 214 -10.83 13.27 -15.53
C SER A 214 -10.15 11.91 -15.61
N LEU A 215 -10.93 10.86 -15.59
CA LEU A 215 -10.49 9.47 -15.77
C LEU A 215 -10.44 9.05 -17.25
N ASP A 216 -10.71 10.00 -18.16
CA ASP A 216 -10.77 9.75 -19.59
C ASP A 216 -9.46 9.13 -20.10
N GLY A 217 -9.58 7.95 -20.66
CA GLY A 217 -8.45 7.17 -21.19
C GLY A 217 -7.62 6.43 -20.15
N LEU A 218 -7.67 6.80 -18.86
CA LEU A 218 -6.79 6.22 -17.82
C LEU A 218 -7.16 4.77 -17.46
N LEU A 219 -8.44 4.42 -17.56
CA LEU A 219 -8.98 3.09 -17.22
C LEU A 219 -9.24 2.20 -18.45
N LYS A 220 -8.83 2.66 -19.67
CA LYS A 220 -8.99 1.87 -20.91
C LYS A 220 -7.99 0.73 -21.04
N GLU A 221 -6.89 0.81 -20.31
CA GLU A 221 -5.89 -0.25 -20.28
C GLU A 221 -5.99 -1.00 -18.95
N PHE A 222 -5.90 -2.32 -19.01
CA PHE A 222 -5.78 -3.16 -17.82
C PHE A 222 -4.31 -3.16 -17.37
N PHE A 223 -4.05 -2.72 -16.17
CA PHE A 223 -2.70 -2.62 -15.61
C PHE A 223 -2.54 -3.42 -14.32
#